data_f506c2f73852bc38c09b743d0830f7fc
#
_entry.id   f506c2f73852bc38c09b743d0830f7fc
#
_cell.length_a   1.000
_cell.length_b   1.000
_cell.length_c   1.000
_cell.angle_alpha   90.00
_cell.angle_beta   90.00
_cell.angle_gamma   90.00
#
_symmetry.space_group_name_H-M   'P 1'
#
loop_
_entity.id
_entity.type
_entity.pdbx_description
1 polymer ?
#
loop_
_entity_poly.entity_id
_entity_poly.type
_entity_poly.pdbx_seq_one_letter_code
_entity_poly.pdbx_strand_id
1 'polypeptide(L)'
;MAYQVEVIETGAVFEVNPEEKLLEAASRQGIRIYSDCEFGGCGTCRIKVVEGQVHYEDDFLPMSVSDEEHADGFAAACQAQVNSNLKISLASHIDSLPEVHALSLRISSVRELCPGVRELRLHGEDLARATYLPGQYLNIQLEDGRARSFSMATATAQNNELR
;
A
#
# COMPACT_ATOMS: atom_id res chain seq x y z
N MET A 1 26.82 -9.38 2.61
CA MET A 1 26.02 -10.61 2.44
C MET A 1 24.57 -10.18 2.46
N ALA A 2 23.72 -10.77 1.64
CA ALA A 2 22.27 -10.50 1.69
C ALA A 2 21.65 -11.22 2.91
N TYR A 3 20.58 -10.66 3.44
CA TYR A 3 19.80 -11.23 4.53
C TYR A 3 18.52 -11.85 3.97
N GLN A 4 18.02 -12.90 4.62
CA GLN A 4 16.77 -13.55 4.24
C GLN A 4 15.62 -13.05 5.10
N VAL A 5 14.49 -12.79 4.45
CA VAL A 5 13.25 -12.37 5.10
C VAL A 5 12.13 -13.34 4.73
N GLU A 6 11.52 -13.94 5.73
CA GLU A 6 10.37 -14.85 5.60
C GLU A 6 9.08 -14.12 5.95
N VAL A 7 8.08 -14.20 5.08
CA VAL A 7 6.70 -13.75 5.33
C VAL A 7 5.90 -14.90 5.91
N ILE A 8 5.48 -14.80 7.16
CA ILE A 8 4.88 -15.91 7.92
C ILE A 8 3.59 -16.42 7.27
N GLU A 9 2.71 -15.52 6.80
CA GLU A 9 1.40 -15.87 6.26
C GLU A 9 1.47 -16.66 4.95
N THR A 10 2.53 -16.44 4.17
CA THR A 10 2.66 -17.05 2.84
C THR A 10 3.78 -18.08 2.76
N GLY A 11 4.71 -18.08 3.73
CA GLY A 11 5.95 -18.83 3.66
C GLY A 11 6.92 -18.34 2.58
N ALA A 12 6.62 -17.19 1.96
CA ALA A 12 7.49 -16.62 0.94
C ALA A 12 8.79 -16.09 1.57
N VAL A 13 9.91 -16.35 0.90
CA VAL A 13 11.23 -15.88 1.34
C VAL A 13 11.83 -14.99 0.26
N PHE A 14 12.42 -13.89 0.66
CA PHE A 14 13.13 -13.00 -0.23
C PHE A 14 14.44 -12.49 0.38
N GLU A 15 15.34 -12.02 -0.47
CA GLU A 15 16.65 -11.52 -0.04
C GLU A 15 16.70 -10.00 -0.03
N VAL A 16 17.27 -9.45 1.02
CA VAL A 16 17.50 -8.01 1.18
C VAL A 16 19.00 -7.74 1.21
N ASN A 17 19.48 -6.89 0.32
CA ASN A 17 20.88 -6.49 0.31
C ASN A 17 21.19 -5.53 1.48
N PRO A 18 22.45 -5.43 1.92
CA PRO A 18 22.84 -4.39 2.87
C PRO A 18 22.41 -3.00 2.37
N GLU A 19 21.88 -2.18 3.27
CA GLU A 19 21.38 -0.81 3.00
C GLU A 19 20.16 -0.71 2.08
N GLU A 20 19.68 -1.84 1.51
CA GLU A 20 18.42 -1.87 0.75
C GLU A 20 17.21 -1.79 1.71
N LYS A 21 16.20 -1.03 1.34
CA LYS A 21 14.95 -0.96 2.11
C LYS A 21 14.12 -2.22 1.89
N LEU A 22 13.46 -2.66 2.95
CA LEU A 22 12.69 -3.91 2.95
C LEU A 22 11.60 -3.93 1.88
N LEU A 23 10.89 -2.82 1.67
CA LEU A 23 9.86 -2.68 0.64
C LEU A 23 10.45 -2.81 -0.77
N GLU A 24 11.61 -2.21 -1.03
CA GLU A 24 12.30 -2.26 -2.33
C GLU A 24 12.71 -3.69 -2.66
N ALA A 25 13.33 -4.39 -1.69
CA ALA A 25 13.74 -5.78 -1.83
C ALA A 25 12.58 -6.73 -2.09
N ALA A 26 11.47 -6.56 -1.35
CA ALA A 26 10.24 -7.33 -1.53
C ALA A 26 9.67 -7.12 -2.94
N SER A 27 9.53 -5.86 -3.36
CA SER A 27 9.00 -5.49 -4.68
C SER A 27 9.85 -6.05 -5.82
N ARG A 28 11.17 -5.96 -5.72
CA ARG A 28 12.13 -6.48 -6.70
C ARG A 28 11.96 -8.00 -6.91
N GLN A 29 11.51 -8.72 -5.91
CA GLN A 29 11.33 -10.18 -5.95
C GLN A 29 9.85 -10.61 -6.05
N GLY A 30 8.95 -9.66 -6.34
CA GLY A 30 7.54 -9.96 -6.57
C GLY A 30 6.76 -10.25 -5.28
N ILE A 31 7.33 -9.97 -4.11
CA ILE A 31 6.64 -10.09 -2.82
C ILE A 31 5.89 -8.79 -2.56
N ARG A 32 4.61 -8.90 -2.34
CA ARG A 32 3.74 -7.75 -2.18
C ARG A 32 3.66 -7.32 -0.71
N ILE A 33 4.19 -6.14 -0.42
CA ILE A 33 3.92 -5.38 0.80
C ILE A 33 3.12 -4.14 0.36
N TYR A 34 1.97 -3.91 0.98
CA TYR A 34 1.18 -2.72 0.64
C TYR A 34 1.95 -1.45 0.99
N SER A 35 1.96 -0.49 0.09
CA SER A 35 2.63 0.80 0.28
C SER A 35 1.87 1.91 -0.45
N ASP A 36 2.09 3.15 -0.04
CA ASP A 36 1.50 4.32 -0.68
C ASP A 36 2.50 5.48 -0.73
N CYS A 37 2.80 6.15 0.39
CA CYS A 37 3.65 7.35 0.41
C CYS A 37 5.15 7.08 0.20
N GLU A 38 5.64 5.90 0.55
CA GLU A 38 7.02 5.43 0.48
C GLU A 38 8.07 6.27 1.23
N PHE A 39 7.64 7.26 2.03
CA PHE A 39 8.52 8.07 2.89
C PHE A 39 8.27 7.91 4.40
N GLY A 40 7.48 6.89 4.80
CA GLY A 40 7.27 6.56 6.22
C GLY A 40 6.19 7.38 6.93
N GLY A 41 5.33 8.11 6.21
CA GLY A 41 4.32 8.98 6.81
C GLY A 41 2.93 8.35 7.00
N CYS A 42 2.49 7.50 6.07
CA CYS A 42 1.09 7.04 6.03
C CYS A 42 0.79 5.75 6.80
N GLY A 43 1.80 4.93 7.10
CA GLY A 43 1.63 3.64 7.79
C GLY A 43 1.10 2.49 6.93
N THR A 44 0.83 2.69 5.63
CA THR A 44 0.30 1.63 4.75
C THR A 44 1.26 0.44 4.61
N CYS A 45 2.57 0.69 4.64
CA CYS A 45 3.61 -0.34 4.56
C CYS A 45 4.01 -0.93 5.93
N ARG A 46 3.16 -0.79 6.92
CA ARG A 46 3.44 -1.27 8.27
C ARG A 46 3.45 -2.80 8.32
N ILE A 47 4.49 -3.35 8.92
CA ILE A 47 4.70 -4.78 9.14
C ILE A 47 4.96 -5.05 10.62
N LYS A 48 4.84 -6.30 11.02
CA LYS A 48 5.32 -6.76 12.33
C LYS A 48 6.57 -7.62 12.15
N VAL A 49 7.66 -7.23 12.76
CA VAL A 49 8.88 -8.03 12.90
C VAL A 49 8.67 -9.02 14.04
N VAL A 50 8.71 -10.31 13.72
CA VAL A 50 8.50 -11.40 14.69
C VAL A 50 9.82 -11.98 15.16
N GLU A 51 10.79 -12.10 14.25
CA GLU A 51 12.16 -12.50 14.56
C GLU A 51 13.15 -11.59 13.82
N GLY A 52 14.26 -11.27 14.48
CA GLY A 52 15.30 -10.39 13.96
C GLY A 52 15.05 -8.92 14.32
N GLN A 53 15.78 -8.02 13.69
CA GLN A 53 15.70 -6.58 13.95
C GLN A 53 15.83 -5.77 12.67
N VAL A 54 15.12 -4.67 12.62
CA VAL A 54 15.23 -3.63 11.60
C VAL A 54 15.87 -2.38 12.23
N HIS A 55 16.48 -1.57 11.38
CA HIS A 55 16.96 -0.24 11.73
C HIS A 55 16.52 0.76 10.67
N TYR A 56 16.71 2.03 10.96
CA TYR A 56 16.38 3.13 10.06
C TYR A 56 17.62 3.99 9.84
N GLU A 57 17.68 4.65 8.70
CA GLU A 57 18.73 5.62 8.39
C GLU A 57 18.74 6.71 9.47
N ASP A 58 19.93 7.10 9.94
CA ASP A 58 20.14 8.06 11.02
C ASP A 58 19.43 7.73 12.36
N ASP A 59 19.06 6.48 12.60
CA ASP A 59 18.32 6.02 13.79
C ASP A 59 16.99 6.77 14.02
N PHE A 60 16.39 7.32 12.96
CA PHE A 60 15.17 8.12 13.04
C PHE A 60 13.93 7.29 12.73
N LEU A 61 13.04 7.11 13.72
CA LEU A 61 11.78 6.40 13.50
C LEU A 61 10.88 7.16 12.50
N PRO A 62 10.31 6.46 11.50
CA PRO A 62 9.32 7.04 10.62
C PRO A 62 8.09 7.54 11.40
N MET A 63 7.50 8.64 10.97
CA MET A 63 6.34 9.27 11.64
C MET A 63 5.13 8.33 11.82
N SER A 64 5.04 7.29 11.01
CA SER A 64 3.96 6.30 11.09
C SER A 64 4.17 5.17 12.11
N VAL A 65 5.28 5.21 12.86
CA VAL A 65 5.61 4.21 13.88
C VAL A 65 6.04 4.94 15.15
N SER A 66 5.31 4.75 16.24
CA SER A 66 5.69 5.29 17.55
C SER A 66 6.80 4.46 18.21
N ASP A 67 7.44 5.02 19.23
CA ASP A 67 8.45 4.30 20.03
C ASP A 67 7.88 3.02 20.67
N GLU A 68 6.64 3.07 21.15
CA GLU A 68 5.95 1.92 21.75
C GLU A 68 5.69 0.84 20.70
N GLU A 69 5.20 1.23 19.53
CA GLU A 69 4.95 0.31 18.42
C GLU A 69 6.23 -0.32 17.89
N HIS A 70 7.31 0.46 17.82
CA HIS A 70 8.62 -0.06 17.45
C HIS A 70 9.14 -1.08 18.48
N ALA A 71 8.99 -0.80 19.76
CA ALA A 71 9.34 -1.73 20.83
C ALA A 71 8.52 -3.03 20.76
N ASP A 72 7.26 -2.94 20.32
CA ASP A 72 6.38 -4.09 20.04
C ASP A 72 6.69 -4.80 18.72
N GLY A 73 7.70 -4.35 17.97
CA GLY A 73 8.14 -4.96 16.71
C GLY A 73 7.44 -4.46 15.47
N PHE A 74 6.66 -3.37 15.53
CA PHE A 74 6.13 -2.76 14.31
C PHE A 74 7.18 -1.94 13.58
N ALA A 75 7.11 -1.98 12.24
CA ALA A 75 8.05 -1.25 11.40
C ALA A 75 7.37 -0.76 10.10
N ALA A 76 7.88 0.34 9.54
CA ALA A 76 7.50 0.85 8.23
C ALA A 76 8.45 0.29 7.17
N ALA A 77 8.02 -0.70 6.40
CA ALA A 77 8.86 -1.43 5.43
C ALA A 77 9.50 -0.53 4.37
N CYS A 78 8.89 0.60 4.03
CA CYS A 78 9.43 1.53 3.04
C CYS A 78 10.67 2.30 3.52
N GLN A 79 10.95 2.29 4.83
CA GLN A 79 12.11 2.95 5.42
C GLN A 79 13.02 1.98 6.18
N ALA A 80 12.50 0.80 6.53
CA ALA A 80 13.24 -0.20 7.31
C ALA A 80 14.36 -0.85 6.49
N GLN A 81 15.54 -0.91 7.08
CA GLN A 81 16.70 -1.67 6.62
C GLN A 81 16.94 -2.85 7.56
N VAL A 82 17.66 -3.86 7.09
CA VAL A 82 17.89 -5.09 7.83
C VAL A 82 19.38 -5.34 8.09
N ASN A 83 19.70 -5.83 9.27
CA ASN A 83 21.05 -6.24 9.66
C ASN A 83 21.13 -7.70 10.13
N SER A 84 20.01 -8.42 10.03
CA SER A 84 19.90 -9.85 10.36
C SER A 84 18.83 -10.49 9.47
N ASN A 85 18.77 -11.82 9.44
CA ASN A 85 17.60 -12.50 8.87
C ASN A 85 16.36 -12.14 9.68
N LEU A 86 15.21 -12.01 9.01
CA LEU A 86 13.94 -11.63 9.62
C LEU A 86 12.86 -12.67 9.38
N LYS A 87 11.91 -12.74 10.32
CA LYS A 87 10.55 -13.19 10.05
C LYS A 87 9.59 -12.04 10.28
N ILE A 88 8.77 -11.78 9.29
CA ILE A 88 7.79 -10.70 9.32
C ILE A 88 6.38 -11.23 9.16
N SER A 89 5.42 -10.52 9.77
CA SER A 89 4.00 -10.75 9.58
C SER A 89 3.37 -9.55 8.90
N LEU A 90 2.52 -9.82 7.92
CA LEU A 90 1.69 -8.87 7.21
C LEU A 90 0.22 -8.95 7.64
N ALA A 91 -0.11 -9.79 8.64
CA ALA A 91 -1.47 -10.15 9.05
C ALA A 91 -2.35 -8.95 9.44
N SER A 92 -1.76 -7.83 9.86
CA SER A 92 -2.54 -6.63 10.19
C SER A 92 -3.22 -5.97 8.98
N HIS A 93 -2.93 -6.40 7.75
CA HIS A 93 -3.37 -5.73 6.53
C HIS A 93 -3.94 -6.65 5.45
N ILE A 94 -3.55 -7.92 5.40
CA ILE A 94 -3.77 -8.76 4.21
C ILE A 94 -5.19 -9.34 4.13
N ASP A 95 -5.74 -9.80 5.25
CA ASP A 95 -7.01 -10.55 5.24
C ASP A 95 -8.26 -9.67 5.13
N SER A 96 -8.13 -8.35 5.24
CA SER A 96 -9.26 -7.43 5.29
C SER A 96 -9.35 -6.45 4.12
N LEU A 97 -8.32 -6.36 3.28
CA LEU A 97 -8.31 -5.41 2.17
C LEU A 97 -8.74 -6.06 0.86
N PRO A 98 -9.63 -5.40 0.09
CA PRO A 98 -9.98 -5.84 -1.25
C PRO A 98 -8.75 -5.95 -2.15
N GLU A 99 -8.74 -6.91 -3.05
CA GLU A 99 -7.70 -7.01 -4.08
C GLU A 99 -7.70 -5.77 -4.98
N VAL A 100 -6.51 -5.35 -5.38
CA VAL A 100 -6.36 -4.26 -6.34
C VAL A 100 -6.64 -4.79 -7.74
N HIS A 101 -7.63 -4.22 -8.41
CA HIS A 101 -8.02 -4.57 -9.76
C HIS A 101 -7.79 -3.41 -10.73
N ALA A 102 -7.33 -3.72 -11.94
CA ALA A 102 -7.43 -2.79 -13.04
C ALA A 102 -8.86 -2.82 -13.59
N LEU A 103 -9.49 -1.65 -13.70
CA LEU A 103 -10.85 -1.50 -14.18
C LEU A 103 -10.87 -0.64 -15.44
N SER A 104 -11.62 -1.05 -16.46
CA SER A 104 -11.89 -0.23 -17.65
C SER A 104 -13.23 0.47 -17.48
N LEU A 105 -13.20 1.76 -17.21
CA LEU A 105 -14.39 2.55 -16.93
C LEU A 105 -14.52 3.71 -17.92
N ARG A 106 -15.75 4.14 -18.18
CA ARG A 106 -16.06 5.32 -18.98
C ARG A 106 -16.49 6.46 -18.06
N ILE A 107 -16.01 7.66 -18.32
CA ILE A 107 -16.55 8.87 -17.69
C ILE A 107 -17.94 9.13 -18.29
N SER A 108 -18.99 8.96 -17.48
CA SER A 108 -20.37 9.20 -17.87
C SER A 108 -20.79 10.66 -17.69
N SER A 109 -20.23 11.34 -16.70
CA SER A 109 -20.43 12.78 -16.52
C SER A 109 -19.31 13.42 -15.72
N VAL A 110 -19.15 14.74 -15.94
CA VAL A 110 -18.29 15.63 -15.16
C VAL A 110 -19.14 16.80 -14.68
N ARG A 111 -19.22 17.02 -13.38
CA ARG A 111 -19.98 18.11 -12.79
C ARG A 111 -19.09 18.98 -11.91
N GLU A 112 -19.08 20.26 -12.14
CA GLU A 112 -18.45 21.21 -11.24
C GLU A 112 -19.35 21.44 -10.04
N LEU A 113 -18.85 21.19 -8.83
CA LEU A 113 -19.58 21.37 -7.58
C LEU A 113 -19.36 22.77 -6.99
N CYS A 114 -18.13 23.28 -7.12
CA CYS A 114 -17.74 24.65 -6.79
C CYS A 114 -16.43 24.96 -7.53
N PRO A 115 -15.96 26.22 -7.53
CA PRO A 115 -14.72 26.58 -8.22
C PRO A 115 -13.55 25.69 -7.87
N GLY A 116 -13.01 24.97 -8.88
CA GLY A 116 -11.87 24.07 -8.74
C GLY A 116 -12.20 22.66 -8.23
N VAL A 117 -13.47 22.34 -7.89
CA VAL A 117 -13.89 20.99 -7.44
C VAL A 117 -14.84 20.37 -8.45
N ARG A 118 -14.47 19.20 -8.98
CA ARG A 118 -15.28 18.47 -9.96
C ARG A 118 -15.58 17.06 -9.47
N GLU A 119 -16.84 16.66 -9.62
CA GLU A 119 -17.29 15.30 -9.47
C GLU A 119 -17.19 14.58 -10.82
N LEU A 120 -16.54 13.43 -10.83
CA LEU A 120 -16.55 12.51 -11.98
C LEU A 120 -17.51 11.37 -11.67
N ARG A 121 -18.31 10.98 -12.66
CA ARG A 121 -19.06 9.73 -12.60
C ARG A 121 -18.46 8.74 -13.58
N LEU A 122 -18.11 7.58 -13.09
CA LEU A 122 -17.49 6.52 -13.82
C LEU A 122 -18.48 5.36 -13.95
N HIS A 123 -18.64 4.82 -15.13
CA HIS A 123 -19.54 3.72 -15.41
C HIS A 123 -18.82 2.58 -16.15
N GLY A 124 -19.13 1.33 -15.81
CA GLY A 124 -18.62 0.15 -16.50
C GLY A 124 -19.00 -1.15 -15.81
N GLU A 125 -19.02 -2.23 -16.60
CA GLU A 125 -19.36 -3.58 -16.11
C GLU A 125 -18.32 -4.09 -15.10
N ASP A 126 -17.08 -3.64 -15.19
CA ASP A 126 -16.01 -4.00 -14.25
C ASP A 126 -16.33 -3.60 -12.79
N LEU A 127 -17.20 -2.61 -12.59
CA LEU A 127 -17.64 -2.21 -11.25
C LEU A 127 -18.46 -3.27 -10.52
N ALA A 128 -19.06 -4.23 -11.22
CA ALA A 128 -19.79 -5.33 -10.60
C ALA A 128 -18.89 -6.26 -9.77
N ARG A 129 -17.61 -6.30 -10.10
CA ARG A 129 -16.58 -7.10 -9.38
C ARG A 129 -15.68 -6.28 -8.47
N ALA A 130 -15.80 -4.95 -8.53
CA ALA A 130 -14.98 -4.06 -7.73
C ALA A 130 -15.54 -3.97 -6.31
N THR A 131 -14.73 -4.37 -5.36
CA THR A 131 -15.00 -4.16 -3.94
C THR A 131 -14.00 -3.13 -3.41
N TYR A 132 -14.48 -2.20 -2.61
CA TYR A 132 -13.63 -1.22 -1.94
C TYR A 132 -14.23 -0.83 -0.60
N LEU A 133 -13.39 -0.33 0.28
CA LEU A 133 -13.78 0.18 1.59
C LEU A 133 -13.83 1.70 1.58
N PRO A 134 -14.71 2.32 2.40
CA PRO A 134 -14.69 3.76 2.61
C PRO A 134 -13.31 4.25 3.02
N GLY A 135 -12.85 5.34 2.42
CA GLY A 135 -11.51 5.89 2.62
C GLY A 135 -10.45 5.42 1.62
N GLN A 136 -10.72 4.39 0.85
CA GLN A 136 -9.87 4.03 -0.28
C GLN A 136 -10.00 5.04 -1.43
N TYR A 137 -9.03 5.01 -2.33
CA TYR A 137 -8.97 5.85 -3.53
C TYR A 137 -8.67 4.97 -4.76
N LEU A 138 -8.89 5.51 -5.92
CA LEU A 138 -8.51 4.89 -7.18
C LEU A 138 -7.44 5.72 -7.90
N ASN A 139 -6.60 5.04 -8.65
CA ASN A 139 -5.59 5.66 -9.51
C ASN A 139 -6.07 5.63 -10.96
N ILE A 140 -6.38 6.79 -11.52
CA ILE A 140 -6.70 6.91 -12.95
C ILE A 140 -5.40 6.98 -13.72
N GLN A 141 -5.20 6.02 -14.63
CA GLN A 141 -4.08 6.01 -15.56
C GLN A 141 -4.36 6.99 -16.69
N LEU A 142 -3.41 7.87 -16.97
CA LEU A 142 -3.48 8.84 -18.05
C LEU A 142 -2.74 8.32 -19.30
N GLU A 143 -3.09 8.85 -20.47
CA GLU A 143 -2.46 8.45 -21.75
C GLU A 143 -0.94 8.69 -21.78
N ASP A 144 -0.45 9.66 -21.01
CA ASP A 144 0.97 9.97 -20.90
C ASP A 144 1.74 9.07 -19.91
N GLY A 145 1.10 8.01 -19.40
CA GLY A 145 1.67 7.06 -18.45
C GLY A 145 1.67 7.53 -16.99
N ARG A 146 1.22 8.74 -16.70
CA ARG A 146 1.06 9.22 -15.32
C ARG A 146 -0.22 8.67 -14.70
N ALA A 147 -0.23 8.52 -13.38
CA ALA A 147 -1.43 8.23 -12.62
C ALA A 147 -1.87 9.45 -11.80
N ARG A 148 -3.16 9.52 -11.50
CA ARG A 148 -3.74 10.50 -10.57
C ARG A 148 -4.69 9.81 -9.61
N SER A 149 -4.51 10.08 -8.34
CA SER A 149 -5.32 9.51 -7.26
C SER A 149 -6.57 10.36 -7.02
N PHE A 150 -7.71 9.67 -6.89
CA PHE A 150 -9.00 10.30 -6.63
C PHE A 150 -9.73 9.53 -5.53
N SER A 151 -10.20 10.25 -4.52
CA SER A 151 -11.05 9.67 -3.49
C SER A 151 -12.43 9.36 -4.06
N MET A 152 -12.99 8.24 -3.63
CA MET A 152 -14.35 7.85 -3.98
C MET A 152 -15.35 8.60 -3.09
N ALA A 153 -16.34 9.24 -3.71
CA ALA A 153 -17.37 10.01 -3.01
C ALA A 153 -18.53 9.14 -2.50
N THR A 154 -18.58 7.87 -2.90
CA THR A 154 -19.59 6.90 -2.45
C THR A 154 -18.92 5.71 -1.76
N ALA A 155 -19.57 5.16 -0.75
CA ALA A 155 -19.04 4.00 -0.02
C ALA A 155 -19.06 2.70 -0.82
N THR A 156 -19.90 2.61 -1.85
CA THR A 156 -20.01 1.45 -2.76
C THR A 156 -20.40 1.94 -4.15
N ALA A 157 -20.04 1.19 -5.18
CA ALA A 157 -20.58 1.39 -6.52
C ALA A 157 -22.09 1.07 -6.52
N GLN A 158 -22.88 1.89 -7.18
CA GLN A 158 -24.32 1.69 -7.30
C GLN A 158 -24.71 1.70 -8.77
N ASN A 159 -25.50 0.71 -9.21
CA ASN A 159 -25.97 0.59 -10.59
C ASN A 159 -24.82 0.66 -11.63
N ASN A 160 -23.69 0.02 -11.36
CA ASN A 160 -22.46 0.11 -12.16
C ASN A 160 -21.95 1.54 -12.34
N GLU A 161 -22.21 2.43 -11.40
CA GLU A 161 -21.69 3.80 -11.35
C GLU A 161 -20.89 4.01 -10.06
N LEU A 162 -19.76 4.67 -10.20
CA LEU A 162 -18.88 5.14 -9.13
C LEU A 162 -18.75 6.66 -9.20
N ARG A 163 -18.65 7.32 -8.04
CA ARG A 163 -18.43 8.77 -7.93
C ARG A 163 -17.19 9.07 -7.12
#